data_fde740fb2f13f68442ce5defead5d714
#
_entry.id   fde740fb2f13f68442ce5defead5d714
#
_cell.length_a   1.000
_cell.length_b   1.000
_cell.length_c   1.000
_cell.angle_alpha   90.00
_cell.angle_beta   90.00
_cell.angle_gamma   90.00
#
_symmetry.space_group_name_H-M   'P 1'
#
loop_
_entity.id
_entity.type
_entity.pdbx_description
1 polymer ?
#
loop_
_entity_poly.entity_id
_entity_poly.type
_entity_poly.pdbx_seq_one_letter_code
_entity_poly.pdbx_strand_id
1 'polypeptide(L)'
;MKKTLGLYIHIPFCERKCNYCGFLSFVMKENNDNYFKLGENDDIVGETASVKDYFDNLLKEIDNRGEYLRDKYVVDTIFIGGGTPSVVDEEYIEKLLKKIKLHYDVHEDVEITIEANPNSLTEKKIVSYKNAGINRISIGVQSFDDDELRMLGRLHNEEMAIDKINLCRKLGIENLSVDLIFDLPDQKFESWHRTLIKAISLGVDHISAYSLQIEEGTKFYREFKMGSLSTADDEKLRKFYDLA
;
A
#
# COMPACT_ATOMS: atom_id res chain seq x y z
N MET A 1 25.15 22.13 -9.44
CA MET A 1 24.68 20.95 -8.69
C MET A 1 23.26 20.62 -9.15
N LYS A 2 22.96 19.34 -9.38
CA LYS A 2 21.59 18.87 -9.63
C LYS A 2 20.77 19.02 -8.35
N LYS A 3 19.44 19.19 -8.50
CA LYS A 3 18.50 19.19 -7.37
C LYS A 3 18.07 17.77 -7.07
N THR A 4 17.63 17.49 -5.84
CA THR A 4 17.03 16.21 -5.47
C THR A 4 15.61 16.08 -6.01
N LEU A 5 15.18 14.85 -6.28
CA LEU A 5 13.86 14.51 -6.83
C LEU A 5 13.37 13.20 -6.21
N GLY A 6 12.19 13.22 -5.60
CA GLY A 6 11.46 12.02 -5.25
C GLY A 6 10.56 11.56 -6.41
N LEU A 7 10.56 10.25 -6.70
CA LEU A 7 9.64 9.65 -7.66
C LEU A 7 8.53 8.91 -6.91
N TYR A 8 7.28 9.29 -7.15
CA TYR A 8 6.10 8.52 -6.76
C TYR A 8 5.56 7.77 -7.98
N ILE A 9 5.43 6.46 -7.84
CA ILE A 9 4.89 5.58 -8.88
C ILE A 9 3.58 5.00 -8.37
N HIS A 10 2.49 5.34 -9.04
CA HIS A 10 1.17 4.85 -8.67
C HIS A 10 0.86 3.52 -9.36
N ILE A 11 0.58 2.46 -8.61
CA ILE A 11 0.14 1.15 -9.12
C ILE A 11 -1.32 0.95 -8.69
N PRO A 12 -2.30 1.18 -9.57
CA PRO A 12 -3.70 1.28 -9.19
C PRO A 12 -4.42 -0.08 -9.09
N PHE A 13 -3.72 -1.14 -8.75
CA PHE A 13 -4.32 -2.47 -8.73
C PHE A 13 -4.51 -2.98 -7.30
N CYS A 14 -5.66 -3.64 -7.05
CA CYS A 14 -5.97 -4.34 -5.81
C CYS A 14 -6.57 -5.71 -6.12
N GLU A 15 -6.37 -6.66 -5.23
CA GLU A 15 -7.08 -7.94 -5.27
C GLU A 15 -8.55 -7.76 -4.84
N ARG A 16 -8.79 -6.83 -3.91
CA ARG A 16 -10.11 -6.50 -3.38
C ARG A 16 -10.17 -5.04 -2.98
N LYS A 17 -11.33 -4.39 -3.13
CA LYS A 17 -11.59 -3.06 -2.59
C LYS A 17 -11.94 -3.16 -1.12
N CYS A 18 -11.16 -2.53 -0.25
CA CYS A 18 -11.45 -2.47 1.18
C CYS A 18 -12.66 -1.58 1.47
N ASN A 19 -13.40 -1.86 2.54
CA ASN A 19 -14.67 -1.20 2.86
C ASN A 19 -14.55 0.31 3.12
N TYR A 20 -13.36 0.78 3.47
CA TYR A 20 -13.06 2.18 3.83
C TYR A 20 -12.28 2.95 2.75
N CYS A 21 -11.68 2.24 1.76
CA CYS A 21 -10.64 2.84 0.94
C CYS A 21 -11.21 3.70 -0.20
N GLY A 22 -10.93 5.01 -0.15
CA GLY A 22 -11.24 5.99 -1.20
C GLY A 22 -10.17 6.15 -2.28
N PHE A 23 -9.02 5.49 -2.16
CA PHE A 23 -7.93 5.63 -3.13
C PHE A 23 -8.32 5.14 -4.53
N LEU A 24 -7.74 5.79 -5.54
CA LEU A 24 -7.90 5.35 -6.92
C LEU A 24 -7.27 3.97 -7.10
N SER A 25 -8.11 2.96 -7.19
CA SER A 25 -7.67 1.59 -7.41
C SER A 25 -8.74 0.77 -8.13
N PHE A 26 -8.27 -0.25 -8.85
CA PHE A 26 -9.09 -1.15 -9.66
C PHE A 26 -8.91 -2.57 -9.16
N VAL A 27 -10.00 -3.32 -9.06
CA VAL A 27 -9.94 -4.72 -8.65
C VAL A 27 -9.53 -5.59 -9.83
N MET A 28 -8.52 -6.44 -9.63
CA MET A 28 -8.10 -7.42 -10.63
C MET A 28 -9.05 -8.62 -10.65
N LYS A 29 -9.38 -9.14 -11.84
CA LYS A 29 -10.06 -10.43 -11.95
C LYS A 29 -9.11 -11.58 -11.68
N GLU A 30 -9.62 -12.59 -10.98
CA GLU A 30 -8.95 -13.89 -10.92
C GLU A 30 -8.66 -14.41 -12.34
N ASN A 31 -7.41 -14.80 -12.58
CA ASN A 31 -6.90 -15.42 -13.83
C ASN A 31 -6.83 -14.53 -15.08
N ASN A 32 -6.98 -13.21 -14.97
CA ASN A 32 -6.76 -12.31 -16.10
C ASN A 32 -5.95 -11.10 -15.67
N ASP A 33 -4.95 -10.72 -16.46
CA ASP A 33 -4.23 -9.44 -16.35
C ASP A 33 -5.12 -8.21 -16.59
N ASN A 34 -6.44 -8.38 -16.60
CA ASN A 34 -7.42 -7.35 -16.85
C ASN A 34 -7.98 -6.80 -15.54
N TYR A 35 -8.22 -5.50 -15.51
CA TYR A 35 -8.85 -4.82 -14.38
C TYR A 35 -10.04 -3.98 -14.83
N PHE A 36 -10.92 -3.65 -13.87
CA PHE A 36 -12.03 -2.74 -14.10
C PHE A 36 -12.26 -1.84 -12.90
N LYS A 37 -12.86 -0.71 -13.19
CA LYS A 37 -13.41 0.15 -12.18
C LYS A 37 -14.72 -0.46 -11.68
N LEU A 38 -14.87 -0.62 -10.37
CA LEU A 38 -16.16 -0.92 -9.75
C LEU A 38 -16.94 0.37 -9.56
N GLY A 39 -18.23 0.33 -9.87
CA GLY A 39 -19.20 1.36 -9.53
C GLY A 39 -19.61 1.31 -8.05
N GLU A 40 -20.56 2.16 -7.67
CA GLU A 40 -21.04 2.29 -6.27
C GLU A 40 -21.68 1.01 -5.72
N ASN A 41 -22.19 0.11 -6.59
CA ASN A 41 -22.83 -1.16 -6.22
C ASN A 41 -21.94 -2.37 -6.54
N ASP A 42 -20.61 -2.18 -6.63
CA ASP A 42 -19.66 -3.20 -7.08
C ASP A 42 -19.90 -3.69 -8.52
N ASP A 43 -20.70 -2.96 -9.31
CA ASP A 43 -20.89 -3.21 -10.74
C ASP A 43 -19.66 -2.77 -11.53
N ILE A 44 -19.36 -3.48 -12.63
CA ILE A 44 -18.26 -3.12 -13.52
C ILE A 44 -18.65 -1.87 -14.32
N VAL A 45 -17.86 -0.80 -14.15
CA VAL A 45 -18.07 0.48 -14.84
C VAL A 45 -16.85 0.81 -15.70
N GLY A 46 -17.03 0.87 -17.02
CA GLY A 46 -16.02 1.31 -17.98
C GLY A 46 -15.30 0.19 -18.73
N GLU A 47 -14.38 0.58 -19.60
CA GLU A 47 -13.58 -0.35 -20.40
C GLU A 47 -12.54 -1.07 -19.52
N THR A 48 -12.33 -2.35 -19.82
CA THR A 48 -11.25 -3.15 -19.20
C THR A 48 -9.93 -2.81 -19.89
N ALA A 49 -8.87 -2.63 -19.09
CA ALA A 49 -7.50 -2.54 -19.59
C ALA A 49 -6.67 -3.65 -18.95
N SER A 50 -5.57 -4.03 -19.58
CA SER A 50 -4.69 -5.04 -18.99
C SER A 50 -3.62 -4.38 -18.09
N VAL A 51 -3.16 -5.13 -17.08
CA VAL A 51 -1.99 -4.73 -16.28
C VAL A 51 -0.79 -4.46 -17.19
N LYS A 52 -0.64 -5.30 -18.23
CA LYS A 52 0.42 -5.14 -19.23
C LYS A 52 0.34 -3.78 -19.94
N ASP A 53 -0.85 -3.38 -20.43
CA ASP A 53 -1.02 -2.11 -21.13
C ASP A 53 -0.73 -0.92 -20.21
N TYR A 54 -1.11 -1.03 -18.93
CA TYR A 54 -0.77 -0.02 -17.93
C TYR A 54 0.75 0.13 -17.79
N PHE A 55 1.47 -0.97 -17.59
CA PHE A 55 2.92 -0.95 -17.44
C PHE A 55 3.64 -0.53 -18.73
N ASP A 56 3.17 -0.96 -19.91
CA ASP A 56 3.73 -0.51 -21.19
C ASP A 56 3.64 1.03 -21.35
N ASN A 57 2.55 1.64 -20.89
CA ASN A 57 2.40 3.10 -20.92
C ASN A 57 3.22 3.79 -19.82
N LEU A 58 3.25 3.23 -18.61
CA LEU A 58 4.08 3.75 -17.52
C LEU A 58 5.56 3.75 -17.89
N LEU A 59 6.06 2.70 -18.54
CA LEU A 59 7.44 2.61 -19.01
C LEU A 59 7.75 3.66 -20.08
N LYS A 60 6.80 3.96 -20.98
CA LYS A 60 6.95 5.07 -21.95
C LYS A 60 6.98 6.45 -21.26
N GLU A 61 6.16 6.64 -20.22
CA GLU A 61 6.19 7.88 -19.43
C GLU A 61 7.56 8.07 -18.75
N ILE A 62 8.14 6.99 -18.19
CA ILE A 62 9.47 7.02 -17.59
C ILE A 62 10.53 7.43 -18.61
N ASP A 63 10.51 6.88 -19.84
CA ASP A 63 11.41 7.27 -20.91
C ASP A 63 11.33 8.77 -21.20
N ASN A 64 10.13 9.24 -21.52
CA ASN A 64 9.89 10.62 -21.92
C ASN A 64 10.26 11.64 -20.83
N ARG A 65 9.94 11.35 -19.57
CA ARG A 65 10.28 12.23 -18.45
C ARG A 65 11.76 12.16 -18.09
N GLY A 66 12.36 10.96 -18.18
CA GLY A 66 13.76 10.72 -17.88
C GLY A 66 14.70 11.55 -18.75
N GLU A 67 14.45 11.61 -20.05
CA GLU A 67 15.22 12.46 -20.99
C GLU A 67 15.25 13.93 -20.56
N TYR A 68 14.15 14.44 -20.04
CA TYR A 68 14.05 15.84 -19.60
C TYR A 68 14.64 16.10 -18.22
N LEU A 69 14.57 15.12 -17.29
CA LEU A 69 14.90 15.30 -15.89
C LEU A 69 16.32 14.90 -15.52
N ARG A 70 16.92 13.92 -16.24
CA ARG A 70 18.22 13.31 -15.92
C ARG A 70 19.36 14.31 -15.69
N ASP A 71 19.44 15.36 -16.51
CA ASP A 71 20.52 16.33 -16.42
C ASP A 71 20.31 17.39 -15.32
N LYS A 72 19.08 17.50 -14.81
CA LYS A 72 18.66 18.53 -13.86
C LYS A 72 18.56 18.04 -12.44
N TYR A 73 18.23 16.75 -12.26
CA TYR A 73 17.90 16.17 -10.97
C TYR A 73 18.65 14.87 -10.71
N VAL A 74 18.83 14.57 -9.42
CA VAL A 74 19.24 13.27 -8.88
C VAL A 74 18.08 12.70 -8.09
N VAL A 75 17.68 11.48 -8.40
CA VAL A 75 16.60 10.78 -7.67
C VAL A 75 17.18 10.23 -6.37
N ASP A 76 16.68 10.70 -5.23
CA ASP A 76 17.07 10.28 -3.88
C ASP A 76 16.04 9.39 -3.20
N THR A 77 14.78 9.39 -3.68
CA THR A 77 13.72 8.52 -3.18
C THR A 77 12.84 8.01 -4.31
N ILE A 78 12.42 6.74 -4.23
CA ILE A 78 11.44 6.13 -5.12
C ILE A 78 10.38 5.47 -4.23
N PHE A 79 9.13 5.89 -4.39
CA PHE A 79 7.99 5.33 -3.66
C PHE A 79 7.00 4.68 -4.63
N ILE A 80 6.81 3.37 -4.52
CA ILE A 80 5.88 2.60 -5.34
C ILE A 80 4.66 2.28 -4.47
N GLY A 81 3.56 2.98 -4.72
CA GLY A 81 2.35 2.91 -3.90
C GLY A 81 1.07 2.95 -4.72
N GLY A 82 -0.06 3.20 -4.06
CA GLY A 82 -1.36 3.43 -4.69
C GLY A 82 -2.47 2.50 -4.27
N GLY A 83 -2.77 1.47 -5.06
CA GLY A 83 -3.69 0.40 -4.68
C GLY A 83 -2.97 -0.63 -3.80
N THR A 84 -2.35 -1.60 -4.43
CA THR A 84 -1.52 -2.62 -3.78
C THR A 84 -0.43 -3.06 -4.76
N PRO A 85 0.72 -2.39 -4.79
CA PRO A 85 1.79 -2.73 -5.75
C PRO A 85 2.23 -4.19 -5.70
N SER A 86 2.13 -4.84 -4.55
CA SER A 86 2.49 -6.25 -4.38
C SER A 86 1.48 -7.24 -5.01
N VAL A 87 0.35 -6.78 -5.58
CA VAL A 87 -0.61 -7.68 -6.22
C VAL A 87 -0.16 -8.10 -7.61
N VAL A 88 0.55 -7.23 -8.34
CA VAL A 88 1.07 -7.53 -9.67
C VAL A 88 2.27 -8.46 -9.61
N ASP A 89 2.60 -9.11 -10.73
CA ASP A 89 3.79 -9.96 -10.82
C ASP A 89 5.06 -9.13 -10.60
N GLU A 90 6.00 -9.70 -9.88
CA GLU A 90 7.27 -9.06 -9.54
C GLU A 90 8.09 -8.60 -10.76
N GLU A 91 7.94 -9.27 -11.90
CA GLU A 91 8.61 -8.88 -13.14
C GLU A 91 8.25 -7.47 -13.62
N TYR A 92 7.03 -7.00 -13.35
CA TYR A 92 6.65 -5.63 -13.68
C TYR A 92 7.43 -4.61 -12.85
N ILE A 93 7.60 -4.89 -11.56
CA ILE A 93 8.35 -4.02 -10.64
C ILE A 93 9.85 -4.04 -10.98
N GLU A 94 10.41 -5.21 -11.32
CA GLU A 94 11.81 -5.32 -11.78
C GLU A 94 12.05 -4.50 -13.06
N LYS A 95 11.19 -4.64 -14.06
CA LYS A 95 11.27 -3.88 -15.32
C LYS A 95 11.15 -2.38 -15.09
N LEU A 96 10.23 -1.97 -14.21
CA LEU A 96 10.02 -0.58 -13.82
C LEU A 96 11.30 0.03 -13.21
N LEU A 97 11.86 -0.60 -12.18
CA LEU A 97 13.07 -0.10 -11.51
C LEU A 97 14.29 -0.11 -12.41
N LYS A 98 14.45 -1.15 -13.24
CA LYS A 98 15.51 -1.18 -14.25
C LYS A 98 15.40 -0.01 -15.22
N LYS A 99 14.17 0.32 -15.65
CA LYS A 99 13.90 1.42 -16.56
C LYS A 99 14.22 2.78 -15.92
N ILE A 100 13.81 2.98 -14.66
CA ILE A 100 14.13 4.19 -13.90
C ILE A 100 15.66 4.36 -13.80
N LYS A 101 16.38 3.33 -13.37
CA LYS A 101 17.87 3.38 -13.26
C LYS A 101 18.57 3.65 -14.57
N LEU A 102 17.97 3.30 -15.72
CA LEU A 102 18.53 3.57 -17.05
C LEU A 102 18.32 5.03 -17.48
N HIS A 103 17.17 5.61 -17.19
CA HIS A 103 16.74 6.91 -17.73
C HIS A 103 16.90 8.08 -16.75
N TYR A 104 17.06 7.82 -15.45
CA TYR A 104 17.27 8.86 -14.43
C TYR A 104 18.67 8.76 -13.83
N ASP A 105 19.15 9.88 -13.30
CA ASP A 105 20.32 9.89 -12.43
C ASP A 105 19.83 9.52 -11.02
N VAL A 106 20.15 8.31 -10.56
CA VAL A 106 19.67 7.76 -9.29
C VAL A 106 20.82 7.74 -8.29
N HIS A 107 20.60 8.32 -7.10
CA HIS A 107 21.62 8.35 -6.04
C HIS A 107 22.00 6.93 -5.62
N GLU A 108 23.26 6.71 -5.23
CA GLU A 108 23.75 5.40 -4.78
C GLU A 108 23.04 4.90 -3.52
N ASP A 109 22.69 5.82 -2.60
CA ASP A 109 21.96 5.54 -1.34
C ASP A 109 20.46 5.81 -1.46
N VAL A 110 19.85 5.67 -2.64
CA VAL A 110 18.43 5.92 -2.87
C VAL A 110 17.55 5.06 -1.97
N GLU A 111 16.57 5.65 -1.28
CA GLU A 111 15.50 4.88 -0.66
C GLU A 111 14.49 4.44 -1.71
N ILE A 112 14.27 3.13 -1.84
CA ILE A 112 13.25 2.55 -2.71
C ILE A 112 12.23 1.81 -1.87
N THR A 113 11.06 2.42 -1.72
CA THR A 113 9.93 1.87 -0.95
C THR A 113 8.91 1.23 -1.88
N ILE A 114 8.36 0.07 -1.47
CA ILE A 114 7.16 -0.51 -2.06
C ILE A 114 6.10 -0.76 -0.99
N GLU A 115 4.84 -0.39 -1.31
CA GLU A 115 3.68 -0.78 -0.50
C GLU A 115 3.26 -2.21 -0.81
N ALA A 116 2.89 -2.94 0.24
CA ALA A 116 2.45 -4.33 0.13
C ALA A 116 1.32 -4.66 1.09
N ASN A 117 0.49 -5.64 0.71
CA ASN A 117 -0.45 -6.27 1.63
C ASN A 117 0.06 -7.65 2.05
N PRO A 118 -0.18 -8.10 3.29
CA PRO A 118 0.28 -9.40 3.76
C PRO A 118 -0.14 -10.56 2.85
N ASN A 119 -1.38 -10.57 2.36
CA ASN A 119 -1.89 -11.65 1.50
C ASN A 119 -1.20 -11.74 0.12
N SER A 120 -0.72 -10.64 -0.45
CA SER A 120 -0.08 -10.61 -1.77
C SER A 120 1.46 -10.68 -1.71
N LEU A 121 2.06 -10.63 -0.50
CA LEU A 121 3.51 -10.63 -0.30
C LEU A 121 4.04 -12.06 -0.16
N THR A 122 4.64 -12.59 -1.21
CA THR A 122 5.23 -13.95 -1.25
C THR A 122 6.75 -13.90 -1.08
N GLU A 123 7.36 -15.03 -0.70
CA GLU A 123 8.82 -15.17 -0.62
C GLU A 123 9.50 -14.79 -1.95
N LYS A 124 8.97 -15.30 -3.07
CA LYS A 124 9.44 -14.98 -4.42
C LYS A 124 9.46 -13.46 -4.68
N LYS A 125 8.38 -12.76 -4.33
CA LYS A 125 8.28 -11.30 -4.50
C LYS A 125 9.28 -10.55 -3.63
N ILE A 126 9.43 -10.91 -2.36
CA ILE A 126 10.38 -10.26 -1.47
C ILE A 126 11.82 -10.41 -1.98
N VAL A 127 12.21 -11.60 -2.43
CA VAL A 127 13.52 -11.85 -3.03
C VAL A 127 13.73 -11.03 -4.30
N SER A 128 12.74 -11.00 -5.19
CA SER A 128 12.76 -10.21 -6.42
C SER A 128 12.88 -8.71 -6.12
N TYR A 129 12.09 -8.19 -5.19
CA TYR A 129 12.12 -6.79 -4.78
C TYR A 129 13.49 -6.39 -4.24
N LYS A 130 14.07 -7.19 -3.34
CA LYS A 130 15.42 -6.97 -2.83
C LYS A 130 16.47 -6.94 -3.96
N ASN A 131 16.41 -7.90 -4.86
CA ASN A 131 17.34 -7.98 -6.00
C ASN A 131 17.17 -6.79 -6.97
N ALA A 132 15.96 -6.25 -7.13
CA ALA A 132 15.70 -5.05 -7.90
C ALA A 132 16.21 -3.76 -7.23
N GLY A 133 16.55 -3.84 -5.92
CA GLY A 133 17.10 -2.75 -5.13
C GLY A 133 16.09 -2.07 -4.21
N ILE A 134 14.89 -2.64 -4.03
CA ILE A 134 13.95 -2.20 -2.99
C ILE A 134 14.60 -2.46 -1.63
N ASN A 135 14.72 -1.42 -0.81
CA ASN A 135 15.34 -1.46 0.51
C ASN A 135 14.39 -1.13 1.66
N ARG A 136 13.13 -0.75 1.35
CA ARG A 136 12.08 -0.51 2.33
C ARG A 136 10.74 -1.11 1.86
N ILE A 137 10.02 -1.79 2.77
CA ILE A 137 8.66 -2.29 2.50
C ILE A 137 7.70 -1.68 3.52
N SER A 138 6.60 -1.05 3.05
CA SER A 138 5.48 -0.62 3.89
C SER A 138 4.35 -1.63 3.78
N ILE A 139 3.97 -2.24 4.90
CA ILE A 139 2.99 -3.32 4.94
C ILE A 139 1.68 -2.80 5.50
N GLY A 140 0.63 -2.81 4.69
CA GLY A 140 -0.73 -2.42 5.09
C GLY A 140 -1.36 -3.45 6.03
N VAL A 141 -0.99 -3.43 7.29
CA VAL A 141 -1.52 -4.33 8.33
C VAL A 141 -2.89 -3.88 8.80
N GLN A 142 -3.06 -2.61 9.05
CA GLN A 142 -4.26 -1.89 9.51
C GLN A 142 -4.64 -2.17 10.96
N SER A 143 -4.70 -3.43 11.39
CA SER A 143 -4.95 -3.88 12.76
C SER A 143 -4.31 -5.25 13.02
N PHE A 144 -4.09 -5.60 14.29
CA PHE A 144 -3.79 -6.94 14.76
C PHE A 144 -4.99 -7.57 15.51
N ASP A 145 -6.21 -7.15 15.15
CA ASP A 145 -7.45 -7.75 15.63
C ASP A 145 -8.24 -8.27 14.42
N ASP A 146 -8.53 -9.57 14.41
CA ASP A 146 -9.16 -10.24 13.27
C ASP A 146 -10.58 -9.77 12.99
N ASP A 147 -11.33 -9.33 14.02
CA ASP A 147 -12.68 -8.76 13.83
C ASP A 147 -12.61 -7.40 13.15
N GLU A 148 -11.65 -6.56 13.56
CA GLU A 148 -11.36 -5.27 12.91
C GLU A 148 -10.91 -5.48 11.45
N LEU A 149 -10.04 -6.44 11.19
CA LEU A 149 -9.60 -6.76 9.83
C LEU A 149 -10.75 -7.23 8.95
N ARG A 150 -11.65 -8.09 9.46
CA ARG A 150 -12.84 -8.52 8.72
C ARG A 150 -13.79 -7.36 8.44
N MET A 151 -14.02 -6.48 9.42
CA MET A 151 -14.82 -5.27 9.25
C MET A 151 -14.24 -4.33 8.19
N LEU A 152 -12.93 -4.14 8.16
CA LEU A 152 -12.22 -3.36 7.15
C LEU A 152 -12.26 -3.99 5.75
N GLY A 153 -12.67 -5.27 5.62
CA GLY A 153 -12.65 -6.02 4.37
C GLY A 153 -11.27 -6.51 3.97
N ARG A 154 -10.36 -6.70 4.96
CA ARG A 154 -9.00 -7.23 4.69
C ARG A 154 -9.05 -8.73 4.39
N LEU A 155 -8.10 -9.20 3.58
CA LEU A 155 -7.97 -10.61 3.18
C LEU A 155 -6.99 -11.39 4.06
N HIS A 156 -6.23 -10.70 4.90
CA HIS A 156 -5.28 -11.30 5.85
C HIS A 156 -5.84 -11.23 7.28
N ASN A 157 -5.26 -12.01 8.16
CA ASN A 157 -5.46 -12.02 9.60
C ASN A 157 -4.17 -11.61 10.34
N GLU A 158 -4.23 -11.52 11.69
CA GLU A 158 -3.07 -11.19 12.54
C GLU A 158 -1.88 -12.11 12.27
N GLU A 159 -2.10 -13.43 12.26
CA GLU A 159 -1.04 -14.43 12.07
C GLU A 159 -0.29 -14.21 10.75
N MET A 160 -1.04 -14.02 9.66
CA MET A 160 -0.44 -13.76 8.34
C MET A 160 0.36 -12.46 8.34
N ALA A 161 -0.10 -11.39 8.97
CA ALA A 161 0.63 -10.13 9.06
C ALA A 161 1.98 -10.32 9.77
N ILE A 162 1.98 -11.01 10.92
CA ILE A 162 3.18 -11.34 11.69
C ILE A 162 4.14 -12.18 10.85
N ASP A 163 3.65 -13.23 10.19
CA ASP A 163 4.47 -14.11 9.37
C ASP A 163 5.15 -13.36 8.22
N LYS A 164 4.45 -12.41 7.57
CA LYS A 164 5.03 -11.64 6.48
C LYS A 164 6.08 -10.64 6.93
N ILE A 165 5.88 -9.99 8.07
CA ILE A 165 6.89 -9.12 8.68
C ILE A 165 8.17 -9.93 8.98
N ASN A 166 8.02 -11.09 9.64
CA ASN A 166 9.14 -11.98 9.95
C ASN A 166 9.82 -12.51 8.68
N LEU A 167 9.05 -12.85 7.65
CA LEU A 167 9.58 -13.32 6.37
C LEU A 167 10.42 -12.25 5.67
N CYS A 168 9.96 -10.99 5.66
CA CYS A 168 10.73 -9.88 5.12
C CYS A 168 12.10 -9.76 5.79
N ARG A 169 12.14 -9.80 7.13
CA ARG A 169 13.41 -9.75 7.89
C ARG A 169 14.30 -10.94 7.58
N LYS A 170 13.75 -12.16 7.60
CA LYS A 170 14.47 -13.39 7.28
C LYS A 170 15.13 -13.32 5.91
N LEU A 171 14.50 -12.65 4.94
CA LEU A 171 15.02 -12.48 3.59
C LEU A 171 15.92 -11.24 3.43
N GLY A 172 16.15 -10.50 4.52
CA GLY A 172 17.10 -9.39 4.61
C GLY A 172 16.55 -8.06 4.09
N ILE A 173 15.25 -7.83 4.23
CA ILE A 173 14.65 -6.50 4.21
C ILE A 173 14.59 -6.02 5.65
N GLU A 174 15.46 -5.09 6.01
CA GLU A 174 15.58 -4.60 7.38
C GLU A 174 14.67 -3.41 7.65
N ASN A 175 14.52 -2.50 6.69
CA ASN A 175 13.68 -1.31 6.84
C ASN A 175 12.21 -1.65 6.54
N LEU A 176 11.44 -1.86 7.61
CA LEU A 176 10.02 -2.24 7.55
C LEU A 176 9.14 -1.18 8.20
N SER A 177 8.11 -0.79 7.45
CA SER A 177 7.01 0.04 7.95
C SER A 177 5.73 -0.77 8.02
N VAL A 178 4.87 -0.48 9.00
CA VAL A 178 3.49 -0.96 9.04
C VAL A 178 2.53 0.21 9.07
N ASP A 179 1.45 0.08 8.30
CA ASP A 179 0.37 1.06 8.30
C ASP A 179 -0.77 0.51 9.18
N LEU A 180 -1.22 1.33 10.13
CA LEU A 180 -2.24 1.01 11.11
C LEU A 180 -3.38 2.04 11.03
N ILE A 181 -4.61 1.59 11.27
CA ILE A 181 -5.78 2.47 11.31
C ILE A 181 -6.42 2.39 12.69
N PHE A 182 -6.63 3.55 13.30
CA PHE A 182 -7.38 3.69 14.54
C PHE A 182 -8.72 4.42 14.30
N ASP A 183 -9.52 4.53 15.36
CA ASP A 183 -10.87 5.09 15.29
C ASP A 183 -11.81 4.31 14.36
N LEU A 184 -11.65 2.99 14.37
CA LEU A 184 -12.57 2.11 13.64
C LEU A 184 -13.94 2.10 14.31
N PRO A 185 -15.03 1.82 13.55
CA PRO A 185 -16.35 1.64 14.13
C PRO A 185 -16.31 0.64 15.29
N ASP A 186 -16.90 1.02 16.43
CA ASP A 186 -16.94 0.23 17.68
C ASP A 186 -15.58 -0.21 18.24
N GLN A 187 -14.45 0.30 17.70
CA GLN A 187 -13.12 -0.02 18.20
C GLN A 187 -12.99 0.36 19.67
N LYS A 188 -12.43 -0.57 20.46
CA LYS A 188 -12.12 -0.35 21.88
C LYS A 188 -10.69 0.20 22.00
N PHE A 189 -10.50 1.05 23.00
CA PHE A 189 -9.20 1.62 23.31
C PHE A 189 -8.15 0.52 23.57
N GLU A 190 -8.53 -0.54 24.26
CA GLU A 190 -7.66 -1.68 24.54
C GLU A 190 -7.25 -2.43 23.27
N SER A 191 -8.09 -2.48 22.25
CA SER A 191 -7.74 -3.10 20.95
C SER A 191 -6.69 -2.29 20.22
N TRP A 192 -6.86 -0.96 20.16
CA TRP A 192 -5.85 -0.07 19.59
C TRP A 192 -4.51 -0.17 20.33
N HIS A 193 -4.55 -0.14 21.66
CA HIS A 193 -3.34 -0.29 22.49
C HIS A 193 -2.64 -1.61 22.19
N ARG A 194 -3.36 -2.74 22.12
CA ARG A 194 -2.79 -4.06 21.77
C ARG A 194 -2.15 -4.03 20.37
N THR A 195 -2.80 -3.41 19.40
CA THR A 195 -2.30 -3.27 18.02
C THR A 195 -0.97 -2.51 17.98
N LEU A 196 -0.86 -1.38 18.69
CA LEU A 196 0.40 -0.61 18.79
C LEU A 196 1.51 -1.42 19.48
N ILE A 197 1.21 -2.02 20.64
CA ILE A 197 2.21 -2.83 21.36
C ILE A 197 2.67 -4.01 20.50
N LYS A 198 1.77 -4.64 19.74
CA LYS A 198 2.14 -5.71 18.82
C LYS A 198 3.09 -5.21 17.73
N ALA A 199 2.78 -4.10 17.06
CA ALA A 199 3.67 -3.51 16.06
C ALA A 199 5.06 -3.20 16.63
N ILE A 200 5.12 -2.57 17.81
CA ILE A 200 6.39 -2.27 18.50
C ILE A 200 7.15 -3.56 18.83
N SER A 201 6.47 -4.59 19.34
CA SER A 201 7.10 -5.86 19.72
C SER A 201 7.67 -6.62 18.53
N LEU A 202 7.13 -6.41 17.32
CA LEU A 202 7.66 -6.94 16.07
C LEU A 202 8.92 -6.20 15.60
N GLY A 203 9.28 -5.09 16.28
CA GLY A 203 10.49 -4.34 16.01
C GLY A 203 10.51 -3.68 14.64
N VAL A 204 9.37 -3.26 14.09
CA VAL A 204 9.32 -2.50 12.83
C VAL A 204 10.01 -1.15 12.99
N ASP A 205 10.58 -0.63 11.91
CA ASP A 205 11.38 0.59 11.96
C ASP A 205 10.51 1.86 11.87
N HIS A 206 9.29 1.71 11.35
CA HIS A 206 8.35 2.80 11.19
C HIS A 206 6.91 2.31 11.35
N ILE A 207 6.06 3.16 11.95
CA ILE A 207 4.60 2.95 12.04
C ILE A 207 3.91 4.19 11.46
N SER A 208 3.07 3.98 10.44
CA SER A 208 2.14 5.00 9.97
C SER A 208 0.79 4.76 10.64
N ALA A 209 0.37 5.65 11.53
CA ALA A 209 -0.91 5.55 12.24
C ALA A 209 -1.90 6.58 11.67
N TYR A 210 -3.03 6.12 11.16
CA TYR A 210 -4.06 6.96 10.55
C TYR A 210 -5.39 6.82 11.30
N SER A 211 -6.08 7.93 11.55
CA SER A 211 -7.48 7.84 11.94
C SER A 211 -8.35 7.47 10.72
N LEU A 212 -9.35 6.62 10.93
CA LEU A 212 -10.28 6.25 9.87
C LEU A 212 -10.98 7.50 9.32
N GLN A 213 -10.93 7.67 8.00
CA GLN A 213 -11.72 8.67 7.28
C GLN A 213 -12.85 7.98 6.52
N ILE A 214 -14.07 8.52 6.64
CA ILE A 214 -15.24 8.02 5.89
C ILE A 214 -15.25 8.70 4.52
N GLU A 215 -14.69 8.04 3.54
CA GLU A 215 -14.53 8.56 2.17
C GLU A 215 -15.77 8.26 1.31
N GLU A 216 -16.23 9.27 0.55
CA GLU A 216 -17.35 9.14 -0.38
C GLU A 216 -17.10 8.03 -1.41
N GLY A 217 -18.16 7.28 -1.78
CA GLY A 217 -18.07 6.16 -2.71
C GLY A 217 -17.62 4.84 -2.08
N THR A 218 -17.28 4.83 -0.78
CA THR A 218 -16.91 3.60 -0.06
C THR A 218 -18.12 2.88 0.53
N LYS A 219 -17.94 1.60 0.91
CA LYS A 219 -18.98 0.86 1.64
C LYS A 219 -19.25 1.51 2.98
N PHE A 220 -18.22 1.94 3.71
CA PHE A 220 -18.38 2.62 5.00
C PHE A 220 -19.15 3.93 4.87
N TYR A 221 -18.97 4.69 3.79
CA TYR A 221 -19.76 5.89 3.55
C TYR A 221 -21.26 5.58 3.38
N ARG A 222 -21.59 4.51 2.62
CA ARG A 222 -23.00 4.07 2.47
C ARG A 222 -23.61 3.68 3.81
N GLU A 223 -22.90 2.89 4.60
CA GLU A 223 -23.34 2.45 5.93
C GLU A 223 -23.49 3.63 6.90
N PHE A 224 -22.57 4.60 6.85
CA PHE A 224 -22.67 5.85 7.62
C PHE A 224 -23.90 6.66 7.22
N LYS A 225 -24.16 6.84 5.92
CA LYS A 225 -25.35 7.55 5.43
C LYS A 225 -26.66 6.87 5.80
N MET A 226 -26.69 5.55 5.92
CA MET A 226 -27.84 4.78 6.37
C MET A 226 -27.99 4.74 7.90
N GLY A 227 -27.05 5.30 8.65
CA GLY A 227 -27.06 5.29 10.11
C GLY A 227 -26.71 3.93 10.74
N SER A 228 -26.18 2.99 9.95
CA SER A 228 -25.74 1.67 10.43
C SER A 228 -24.29 1.65 10.88
N LEU A 229 -23.52 2.72 10.61
CA LEU A 229 -22.17 2.92 11.07
C LEU A 229 -22.04 4.30 11.72
N SER A 230 -21.40 4.38 12.89
CA SER A 230 -21.12 5.62 13.59
C SER A 230 -19.62 5.85 13.71
N THR A 231 -19.21 7.11 13.69
CA THR A 231 -17.85 7.53 14.02
C THR A 231 -17.74 7.82 15.53
N ALA A 232 -16.53 7.77 16.06
CA ALA A 232 -16.28 8.23 17.42
C ALA A 232 -16.58 9.74 17.57
N ASP A 233 -16.86 10.15 18.79
CA ASP A 233 -16.86 11.57 19.15
C ASP A 233 -15.42 12.11 19.27
N ASP A 234 -15.28 13.44 19.28
CA ASP A 234 -13.97 14.11 19.32
C ASP A 234 -13.15 13.72 20.57
N GLU A 235 -13.80 13.46 21.71
CA GLU A 235 -13.10 13.05 22.93
C GLU A 235 -12.49 11.66 22.81
N LYS A 236 -13.24 10.73 22.25
CA LYS A 236 -12.76 9.36 21.98
C LYS A 236 -11.64 9.38 20.93
N LEU A 237 -11.83 10.10 19.83
CA LEU A 237 -10.80 10.25 18.79
C LEU A 237 -9.50 10.81 19.37
N ARG A 238 -9.60 11.83 20.22
CA ARG A 238 -8.41 12.41 20.86
C ARG A 238 -7.66 11.40 21.73
N LYS A 239 -8.37 10.55 22.49
CA LYS A 239 -7.75 9.50 23.31
C LYS A 239 -6.98 8.48 22.46
N PHE A 240 -7.52 8.12 21.28
CA PHE A 240 -6.84 7.24 20.35
C PHE A 240 -5.57 7.88 19.78
N TYR A 241 -5.66 9.17 19.42
CA TYR A 241 -4.54 9.93 18.89
C TYR A 241 -3.43 10.15 19.93
N ASP A 242 -3.81 10.45 21.18
CA ASP A 242 -2.83 10.66 22.28
C ASP A 242 -2.05 9.38 22.64
N LEU A 243 -2.55 8.21 22.22
CA LEU A 243 -1.88 6.92 22.42
C LEU A 243 -0.92 6.59 21.26
N ALA A 244 -1.19 7.11 20.04
CA ALA A 244 -0.38 6.85 18.85
C ALA A 244 0.96 7.62 18.87
#